data_61d05513ac47053b04b18b3436adde91
#
_entry.id   61d05513ac47053b04b18b3436adde91
#
_cell.length_a   1.000
_cell.length_b   1.000
_cell.length_c   1.000
_cell.angle_alpha   90.00
_cell.angle_beta   90.00
_cell.angle_gamma   90.00
#
_symmetry.space_group_name_H-M   'P 1'
#
loop_
_entity.id
_entity.type
_entity.pdbx_description
1 polymer ?
#
loop_
_entity_poly.entity_id
_entity_poly.type
_entity_poly.pdbx_seq_one_letter_code
_entity_poly.pdbx_strand_id
1 'polypeptide(L)'
;MPSHFLSNSSSIPTSNPSDSAIAAGSGSDSQNDALSLTSSFSSSSASRLSEMWSYMWIPFLISLSKELSLAKAQSEIFLPTELERDSSSRCSPPESRLNYQPVIGILSHPGDGASGRLSNASTASYIAASYVKFVESAGARVIPLIYNEPTDILFQKLDLVNGVLFTGGWCKSGLYYEVVERIFKKILERNDAGDHFPLYAICLGFELISMIITKDRRILERFNAADMASTLQFTKDFNLEGTVFQRFPPDLLKKLSTDCLAMQKHRYGISPEKFQKNQYLSRFFQVLTTCKDEDDKDYVSTLQAHNYPVTAFQWHPEKNSFEWGYPTIPHTEDAIQVTQHVANFLVSEARKSLNRPSPQKVLDNLIYNYSPTYCGKAGRGYDEVYIFTRSSL
;
A
#
# COMPACT_ATOMS: atom_id res chain seq x y z
N MET A 1 59.04 -7.74 -6.29
CA MET A 1 59.53 -7.98 -7.65
C MET A 1 58.39 -8.42 -8.51
N PRO A 2 58.29 -7.90 -9.72
CA PRO A 2 57.09 -7.79 -10.52
C PRO A 2 57.08 -8.75 -11.73
N SER A 3 55.93 -8.87 -12.37
CA SER A 3 55.77 -9.09 -13.83
C SER A 3 54.30 -9.27 -14.13
N HIS A 4 53.69 -8.39 -14.82
CA HIS A 4 53.65 -8.01 -16.22
C HIS A 4 52.54 -8.72 -17.02
N PHE A 5 51.68 -7.87 -17.63
CA PHE A 5 51.05 -7.86 -18.96
C PHE A 5 49.93 -8.87 -19.22
N LEU A 6 48.85 -8.55 -19.88
CA LEU A 6 48.59 -7.65 -21.02
C LEU A 6 47.10 -7.28 -21.11
N SER A 7 46.90 -6.09 -21.61
CA SER A 7 45.69 -5.51 -22.17
C SER A 7 45.24 -6.23 -23.44
N ASN A 8 43.95 -6.28 -23.69
CA ASN A 8 43.46 -6.20 -25.07
C ASN A 8 42.11 -5.43 -25.13
N SER A 9 42.19 -4.34 -25.81
CA SER A 9 41.14 -3.49 -26.32
C SER A 9 40.66 -4.03 -27.68
N SER A 10 39.36 -4.01 -27.94
CA SER A 10 38.78 -3.91 -29.29
C SER A 10 37.39 -3.35 -29.17
N SER A 11 37.26 -2.10 -29.40
CA SER A 11 36.74 -1.34 -30.57
C SER A 11 35.33 -1.69 -31.00
N ILE A 12 34.50 -0.63 -30.88
CA ILE A 12 33.17 -0.36 -31.38
C ILE A 12 33.16 -0.37 -32.92
N PRO A 13 32.03 -0.62 -33.57
CA PRO A 13 31.58 0.33 -34.57
C PRO A 13 30.16 0.86 -34.36
N THR A 14 30.09 2.16 -34.44
CA THR A 14 28.96 3.01 -34.72
C THR A 14 28.49 2.87 -36.20
N SER A 15 27.18 2.88 -36.40
CA SER A 15 26.60 3.39 -37.68
C SER A 15 25.15 3.83 -37.46
N ASN A 16 24.93 5.09 -37.49
CA ASN A 16 23.83 5.85 -38.06
C ASN A 16 24.33 6.45 -39.38
N PRO A 17 23.55 7.09 -40.27
CA PRO A 17 22.10 7.28 -40.39
C PRO A 17 21.59 7.21 -41.85
N SER A 18 20.35 7.61 -42.13
CA SER A 18 19.84 8.48 -43.20
C SER A 18 18.35 8.25 -43.42
N ASP A 19 17.50 9.20 -43.19
CA ASP A 19 16.93 10.25 -44.00
C ASP A 19 16.43 9.85 -45.40
N SER A 20 15.12 10.04 -45.61
CA SER A 20 14.43 10.60 -46.80
C SER A 20 12.93 10.53 -46.54
N ALA A 21 12.18 11.55 -46.29
CA ALA A 21 11.84 12.76 -47.01
C ALA A 21 10.97 12.54 -48.27
N ILE A 22 9.74 13.09 -48.21
CA ILE A 22 8.94 13.79 -49.22
C ILE A 22 8.24 12.93 -50.26
N ALA A 23 6.89 13.03 -50.36
CA ALA A 23 6.21 13.73 -51.41
C ALA A 23 4.70 13.80 -51.21
N ALA A 24 4.20 14.99 -51.39
CA ALA A 24 2.81 15.40 -51.54
C ALA A 24 2.31 15.13 -52.95
N GLY A 25 1.01 14.95 -53.11
CA GLY A 25 0.33 14.88 -54.39
C GLY A 25 -1.16 15.10 -54.21
N SER A 26 -1.58 16.21 -54.45
CA SER A 26 -2.71 17.01 -54.83
C SER A 26 -3.44 16.52 -56.07
N GLY A 27 -4.74 16.87 -56.11
CA GLY A 27 -5.54 17.02 -57.32
C GLY A 27 -6.65 15.99 -57.45
N SER A 28 -7.83 16.30 -57.75
CA SER A 28 -8.65 17.39 -58.26
C SER A 28 -9.95 16.77 -58.78
N ASP A 29 -11.04 17.45 -58.50
CA ASP A 29 -12.25 17.69 -59.28
C ASP A 29 -12.75 16.70 -60.35
N SER A 30 -14.06 16.44 -60.29
CA SER A 30 -15.09 16.70 -61.34
C SER A 30 -16.41 16.14 -60.90
N GLN A 31 -17.40 16.96 -60.64
CA GLN A 31 -18.46 17.57 -61.45
C GLN A 31 -19.31 16.59 -62.27
N ASN A 32 -20.61 16.73 -61.90
CA ASN A 32 -21.83 16.66 -62.73
C ASN A 32 -22.27 15.33 -63.37
N ASP A 33 -23.50 14.92 -63.04
CA ASP A 33 -24.59 15.19 -63.98
C ASP A 33 -25.98 14.94 -63.33
N ALA A 34 -26.83 15.89 -63.56
CA ALA A 34 -28.24 15.89 -63.22
C ALA A 34 -29.04 15.13 -64.30
N LEU A 35 -30.00 14.34 -63.89
CA LEU A 35 -31.12 13.95 -64.71
C LEU A 35 -32.44 14.03 -63.91
N SER A 36 -33.23 15.01 -64.29
CA SER A 36 -34.60 15.26 -63.91
C SER A 36 -35.52 14.17 -64.53
N LEU A 37 -36.37 13.61 -63.71
CA LEU A 37 -37.63 13.02 -64.20
C LEU A 37 -38.77 13.44 -63.23
N THR A 38 -39.54 14.38 -63.74
CA THR A 38 -40.86 14.75 -63.22
C THR A 38 -41.87 13.67 -63.50
N SER A 39 -42.54 13.14 -62.48
CA SER A 39 -43.86 12.56 -62.64
C SER A 39 -44.73 12.91 -61.41
N SER A 40 -45.74 13.69 -61.75
CA SER A 40 -46.85 14.10 -60.89
C SER A 40 -47.62 12.89 -60.35
N PHE A 41 -47.70 12.76 -59.03
CA PHE A 41 -48.79 11.96 -58.41
C PHE A 41 -49.48 12.73 -57.29
N SER A 42 -50.77 12.69 -57.38
CA SER A 42 -51.79 13.44 -56.65
C SER A 42 -51.67 13.46 -55.15
N SER A 43 -51.92 14.66 -54.61
CA SER A 43 -52.09 15.04 -53.21
C SER A 43 -53.41 14.53 -52.65
N SER A 44 -53.47 13.29 -52.08
CA SER A 44 -54.62 12.92 -51.25
C SER A 44 -54.35 11.81 -50.18
N SER A 45 -53.12 11.30 -50.07
CA SER A 45 -52.78 10.28 -49.08
C SER A 45 -51.81 10.75 -47.97
N ALA A 46 -51.30 11.97 -48.06
CA ALA A 46 -50.31 12.47 -47.08
C ALA A 46 -50.92 12.96 -45.77
N SER A 47 -52.22 13.37 -45.76
CA SER A 47 -52.86 13.92 -44.58
C SER A 47 -53.29 12.85 -43.54
N ARG A 48 -53.61 11.64 -43.98
CA ARG A 48 -54.00 10.56 -43.07
C ARG A 48 -52.82 9.86 -42.39
N LEU A 49 -51.68 9.85 -43.00
CA LEU A 49 -50.48 9.28 -42.41
C LEU A 49 -49.86 10.19 -41.32
N SER A 50 -49.95 11.52 -41.46
CA SER A 50 -49.46 12.45 -40.48
C SER A 50 -50.31 12.42 -39.16
N GLU A 51 -51.63 12.26 -39.26
CA GLU A 51 -52.47 12.12 -38.10
C GLU A 51 -52.27 10.80 -37.37
N MET A 52 -52.05 9.70 -38.08
CA MET A 52 -51.83 8.41 -37.48
C MET A 52 -50.47 8.34 -36.75
N TRP A 53 -49.47 9.04 -37.21
CA TRP A 53 -48.14 9.18 -36.53
C TRP A 53 -48.26 10.02 -35.25
N SER A 54 -49.09 11.05 -35.23
CA SER A 54 -49.35 11.88 -34.03
C SER A 54 -49.97 11.07 -32.88
N TYR A 55 -50.88 10.12 -33.18
CA TYR A 55 -51.51 9.29 -32.14
C TYR A 55 -50.57 8.17 -31.63
N MET A 56 -49.59 7.78 -32.38
CA MET A 56 -48.58 6.81 -31.91
C MET A 56 -47.59 7.39 -30.94
N TRP A 57 -47.26 8.66 -31.05
CA TRP A 57 -46.28 9.33 -30.19
C TRP A 57 -46.86 9.74 -28.82
N ILE A 58 -48.17 9.92 -28.69
CA ILE A 58 -48.84 10.30 -27.47
C ILE A 58 -48.65 9.23 -26.35
N PRO A 59 -48.90 7.92 -26.56
CA PRO A 59 -48.64 6.93 -25.53
C PRO A 59 -47.15 6.78 -25.23
N PHE A 60 -46.25 6.98 -26.19
CA PHE A 60 -44.83 6.93 -25.99
C PHE A 60 -44.33 8.12 -25.12
N LEU A 61 -44.84 9.32 -25.37
CA LEU A 61 -44.52 10.53 -24.56
C LEU A 61 -45.10 10.40 -23.13
N ILE A 62 -46.28 9.81 -22.99
CA ILE A 62 -46.89 9.55 -21.65
C ILE A 62 -46.08 8.47 -20.90
N SER A 63 -45.59 7.42 -21.58
CA SER A 63 -44.73 6.41 -21.00
C SER A 63 -43.39 7.03 -20.60
N LEU A 64 -42.76 7.85 -21.46
CA LEU A 64 -41.52 8.53 -21.18
C LEU A 64 -41.68 9.54 -20.01
N SER A 65 -42.80 10.23 -19.91
CA SER A 65 -43.06 11.17 -18.79
C SER A 65 -43.28 10.42 -17.46
N LYS A 66 -43.87 9.22 -17.50
CA LYS A 66 -43.98 8.36 -16.31
C LYS A 66 -42.62 7.79 -15.89
N GLU A 67 -41.79 7.36 -16.81
CA GLU A 67 -40.40 6.91 -16.52
C GLU A 67 -39.56 8.05 -15.94
N LEU A 68 -39.67 9.27 -16.52
CA LEU A 68 -38.95 10.44 -15.95
C LEU A 68 -39.50 10.83 -14.58
N SER A 69 -40.79 10.67 -14.32
CA SER A 69 -41.40 10.93 -13.00
C SER A 69 -40.95 9.88 -11.98
N LEU A 70 -40.86 8.59 -12.37
CA LEU A 70 -40.29 7.53 -11.53
C LEU A 70 -38.81 7.76 -11.25
N ALA A 71 -38.03 8.14 -12.27
CA ALA A 71 -36.60 8.45 -12.11
C ALA A 71 -36.38 9.67 -11.17
N LYS A 72 -37.27 10.66 -11.21
CA LYS A 72 -37.25 11.79 -10.28
C LYS A 72 -37.62 11.42 -8.85
N ALA A 73 -38.54 10.45 -8.68
CA ALA A 73 -38.93 9.94 -7.37
C ALA A 73 -37.82 9.04 -6.72
N GLN A 74 -36.91 8.49 -7.51
CA GLN A 74 -35.78 7.70 -6.98
C GLN A 74 -34.55 8.53 -6.59
N SER A 75 -34.55 9.82 -6.83
CA SER A 75 -33.47 10.73 -6.44
C SER A 75 -33.77 11.62 -5.25
N GLU A 76 -34.81 11.33 -4.49
CA GLU A 76 -34.95 11.93 -3.16
C GLU A 76 -33.87 11.30 -2.26
N ILE A 77 -32.82 12.07 -2.03
CA ILE A 77 -31.88 11.82 -0.95
C ILE A 77 -32.72 11.97 0.32
N PHE A 78 -33.13 10.87 0.91
CA PHE A 78 -33.66 10.86 2.26
C PHE A 78 -32.56 11.34 3.19
N LEU A 79 -32.53 12.64 3.43
CA LEU A 79 -31.80 13.16 4.57
C LEU A 79 -32.46 12.53 5.80
N PRO A 80 -31.71 12.02 6.77
CA PRO A 80 -32.29 11.38 7.97
C PRO A 80 -32.96 12.36 8.93
N THR A 81 -33.62 13.39 8.40
CA THR A 81 -34.28 14.45 9.16
C THR A 81 -35.75 14.14 9.50
N GLU A 82 -36.29 13.01 9.04
CA GLU A 82 -37.68 12.62 9.35
C GLU A 82 -37.80 11.38 10.26
N LEU A 83 -36.68 10.74 10.65
CA LEU A 83 -36.69 9.83 11.76
C LEU A 83 -36.63 10.64 13.06
N GLU A 84 -37.84 10.86 13.64
CA GLU A 84 -38.10 11.35 14.99
C GLU A 84 -37.03 12.33 15.51
N ARG A 85 -37.33 13.62 15.41
CA ARG A 85 -36.67 14.66 16.21
C ARG A 85 -36.92 14.39 17.69
N ASP A 86 -36.27 13.35 18.21
CA ASP A 86 -36.00 13.32 19.63
C ASP A 86 -34.90 14.35 19.90
N SER A 87 -35.23 15.30 20.71
CA SER A 87 -34.56 16.55 20.95
C SER A 87 -33.21 16.35 21.66
N SER A 88 -32.22 15.89 20.96
CA SER A 88 -30.80 16.18 21.24
C SER A 88 -29.91 15.35 20.33
N SER A 89 -29.69 15.80 19.09
CA SER A 89 -28.61 15.29 18.25
C SER A 89 -27.24 15.77 18.76
N ARG A 90 -26.93 15.52 20.02
CA ARG A 90 -25.58 15.66 20.54
C ARG A 90 -24.80 14.47 20.04
N CYS A 91 -23.71 14.72 19.34
CA CYS A 91 -22.75 13.65 19.00
C CYS A 91 -22.44 12.85 20.25
N SER A 92 -22.47 11.52 20.16
CA SER A 92 -22.02 10.67 21.26
C SER A 92 -20.58 11.03 21.64
N PRO A 93 -20.27 11.18 22.93
CA PRO A 93 -18.91 11.48 23.35
C PRO A 93 -17.97 10.36 22.88
N PRO A 94 -16.73 10.70 22.49
CA PRO A 94 -15.73 9.70 22.14
C PRO A 94 -15.49 8.72 23.29
N GLU A 95 -15.16 7.47 22.99
CA GLU A 95 -14.81 6.48 24.00
C GLU A 95 -13.54 6.90 24.75
N SER A 96 -13.66 7.17 26.04
CA SER A 96 -12.60 7.77 26.87
C SER A 96 -11.34 6.90 27.01
N ARG A 97 -11.46 5.59 26.77
CA ARG A 97 -10.35 4.64 26.85
C ARG A 97 -9.45 4.67 25.61
N LEU A 98 -9.95 5.14 24.47
CA LEU A 98 -9.18 5.15 23.23
C LEU A 98 -8.33 6.42 23.08
N ASN A 99 -7.18 6.27 22.42
CA ASN A 99 -6.35 7.38 21.99
C ASN A 99 -6.81 7.89 20.62
N TYR A 100 -7.36 9.08 20.56
CA TYR A 100 -7.80 9.71 19.30
C TYR A 100 -6.70 10.48 18.57
N GLN A 101 -5.51 10.55 19.14
CA GLN A 101 -4.34 11.19 18.53
C GLN A 101 -3.14 10.22 18.51
N PRO A 102 -3.29 9.00 17.96
CA PRO A 102 -2.22 8.00 17.99
C PRO A 102 -1.01 8.47 17.18
N VAL A 103 0.15 8.03 17.63
CA VAL A 103 1.44 8.27 16.99
C VAL A 103 2.14 6.95 16.74
N ILE A 104 2.64 6.72 15.54
CA ILE A 104 3.38 5.52 15.16
C ILE A 104 4.85 5.87 14.94
N GLY A 105 5.74 5.10 15.57
CA GLY A 105 7.16 5.16 15.28
C GLY A 105 7.49 4.33 14.04
N ILE A 106 8.15 4.91 13.05
CA ILE A 106 8.63 4.16 11.89
C ILE A 106 10.16 4.12 11.94
N LEU A 107 10.73 2.90 11.96
CA LEU A 107 12.18 2.74 12.03
C LEU A 107 12.81 3.02 10.65
N SER A 108 13.77 3.95 10.62
CA SER A 108 14.53 4.24 9.40
C SER A 108 15.47 3.09 9.05
N HIS A 109 15.67 2.86 7.75
CA HIS A 109 16.58 1.84 7.22
C HIS A 109 17.91 2.47 6.78
N PRO A 110 19.06 1.79 6.89
CA PRO A 110 20.36 2.27 6.41
C PRO A 110 20.36 2.65 4.92
N GLY A 111 21.04 3.73 4.57
CA GLY A 111 21.17 4.21 3.18
C GLY A 111 20.33 5.46 2.90
N ASP A 112 20.10 5.75 1.63
CA ASP A 112 19.32 6.90 1.15
C ASP A 112 18.08 6.51 0.32
N GLY A 113 17.69 5.24 0.35
CA GLY A 113 16.56 4.72 -0.43
C GLY A 113 16.79 4.68 -1.93
N ALA A 114 18.06 4.68 -2.38
CA ALA A 114 18.45 4.80 -3.79
C ALA A 114 17.90 6.09 -4.46
N SER A 115 17.84 7.17 -3.67
CA SER A 115 17.31 8.47 -4.11
C SER A 115 18.15 9.15 -5.19
N GLY A 116 19.41 8.77 -5.32
CA GLY A 116 20.40 9.46 -6.17
C GLY A 116 20.80 10.85 -5.65
N ARG A 117 20.43 11.20 -4.42
CA ARG A 117 20.71 12.51 -3.80
C ARG A 117 22.05 12.55 -3.06
N LEU A 118 22.48 11.42 -2.54
CA LEU A 118 23.73 11.33 -1.80
C LEU A 118 24.79 10.57 -2.59
N SER A 119 25.96 11.18 -2.74
CA SER A 119 27.13 10.51 -3.34
C SER A 119 27.72 9.43 -2.42
N ASN A 120 27.54 9.60 -1.09
CA ASN A 120 27.89 8.61 -0.08
C ASN A 120 26.77 8.53 0.96
N ALA A 121 26.02 7.42 0.93
CA ALA A 121 24.91 7.15 1.84
C ALA A 121 25.29 6.27 3.05
N SER A 122 26.58 6.03 3.30
CA SER A 122 27.03 5.08 4.33
C SER A 122 26.64 5.48 5.76
N THR A 123 26.46 6.77 6.02
CA THR A 123 26.06 7.33 7.33
C THR A 123 24.63 7.81 7.36
N ALA A 124 23.92 7.73 6.24
CA ALA A 124 22.53 8.13 6.11
C ALA A 124 21.57 6.99 6.48
N SER A 125 20.35 7.37 6.79
CA SER A 125 19.21 6.47 6.86
C SER A 125 17.99 7.08 6.19
N TYR A 126 17.00 6.26 5.88
CA TYR A 126 15.80 6.73 5.19
C TYR A 126 14.55 6.01 5.66
N ILE A 127 13.41 6.66 5.45
CA ILE A 127 12.07 6.07 5.50
C ILE A 127 11.41 6.35 4.15
N ALA A 128 10.93 5.30 3.45
CA ALA A 128 10.13 5.52 2.27
C ALA A 128 8.81 6.21 2.65
N ALA A 129 8.42 7.23 1.90
CA ALA A 129 7.24 8.02 2.19
C ALA A 129 5.94 7.20 2.10
N SER A 130 5.95 6.11 1.36
CA SER A 130 4.83 5.16 1.30
C SER A 130 4.45 4.61 2.67
N TYR A 131 5.41 4.28 3.55
CA TYR A 131 5.11 3.85 4.93
C TYR A 131 4.50 4.97 5.78
N VAL A 132 4.98 6.21 5.60
CA VAL A 132 4.42 7.38 6.30
C VAL A 132 2.98 7.62 5.86
N LYS A 133 2.76 7.71 4.54
CA LYS A 133 1.44 7.90 3.94
C LYS A 133 0.46 6.78 4.32
N PHE A 134 0.93 5.54 4.36
CA PHE A 134 0.16 4.37 4.80
C PHE A 134 -0.37 4.52 6.22
N VAL A 135 0.47 4.94 7.16
CA VAL A 135 0.08 5.16 8.56
C VAL A 135 -0.83 6.38 8.70
N GLU A 136 -0.52 7.47 8.01
CA GLU A 136 -1.28 8.72 8.07
C GLU A 136 -2.67 8.59 7.43
N SER A 137 -2.80 7.79 6.37
CA SER A 137 -4.10 7.52 5.73
C SER A 137 -5.13 6.88 6.68
N ALA A 138 -4.66 6.21 7.73
CA ALA A 138 -5.49 5.61 8.78
C ALA A 138 -5.72 6.51 10.01
N GLY A 139 -5.22 7.76 9.97
CA GLY A 139 -5.46 8.75 11.01
C GLY A 139 -4.51 8.68 12.20
N ALA A 140 -3.24 8.35 11.98
CA ALA A 140 -2.17 8.50 12.95
C ALA A 140 -1.15 9.54 12.48
N ARG A 141 -0.28 9.99 13.39
CA ARG A 141 0.89 10.81 13.08
C ARG A 141 2.15 9.94 13.17
N VAL A 142 3.24 10.38 12.56
CA VAL A 142 4.48 9.61 12.49
C VAL A 142 5.64 10.33 13.19
N ILE A 143 6.38 9.58 14.01
CA ILE A 143 7.69 9.97 14.51
C ILE A 143 8.75 9.06 13.88
N PRO A 144 9.78 9.61 13.21
CA PRO A 144 10.87 8.81 12.69
C PRO A 144 11.76 8.30 13.84
N LEU A 145 11.92 6.98 13.92
CA LEU A 145 12.89 6.32 14.79
C LEU A 145 14.17 6.12 13.98
N ILE A 146 15.14 7.00 14.15
CA ILE A 146 16.35 7.01 13.33
C ILE A 146 17.34 5.99 13.91
N TYR A 147 17.60 4.88 13.18
CA TYR A 147 18.31 3.71 13.71
C TYR A 147 19.73 4.01 14.19
N ASN A 148 20.41 5.00 13.62
CA ASN A 148 21.80 5.36 13.89
C ASN A 148 21.97 6.64 14.73
N GLU A 149 20.88 7.14 15.32
CA GLU A 149 20.99 8.18 16.35
C GLU A 149 21.41 7.59 17.73
N PRO A 150 21.85 8.42 18.69
CA PRO A 150 22.16 7.94 20.03
C PRO A 150 21.01 7.14 20.63
N THR A 151 21.35 6.02 21.28
CA THR A 151 20.35 5.08 21.81
C THR A 151 19.36 5.70 22.76
N ASP A 152 19.80 6.60 23.62
CA ASP A 152 18.96 7.33 24.58
C ASP A 152 17.94 8.22 23.87
N ILE A 153 18.32 8.89 22.79
CA ILE A 153 17.42 9.70 21.95
C ILE A 153 16.40 8.81 21.25
N LEU A 154 16.85 7.69 20.65
CA LEU A 154 15.95 6.72 20.01
C LEU A 154 14.89 6.19 20.97
N PHE A 155 15.28 5.83 22.20
CA PHE A 155 14.32 5.32 23.19
C PHE A 155 13.42 6.42 23.77
N GLN A 156 13.90 7.66 23.91
CA GLN A 156 13.04 8.81 24.24
C GLN A 156 11.95 9.00 23.17
N LYS A 157 12.28 8.87 21.88
CA LYS A 157 11.28 8.91 20.81
C LYS A 157 10.32 7.73 20.85
N LEU A 158 10.82 6.53 21.19
CA LEU A 158 9.99 5.34 21.36
C LEU A 158 8.95 5.51 22.48
N ASP A 159 9.26 6.30 23.51
CA ASP A 159 8.33 6.63 24.59
C ASP A 159 7.25 7.67 24.16
N LEU A 160 7.38 8.29 23.00
CA LEU A 160 6.39 9.23 22.45
C LEU A 160 5.34 8.56 21.55
N VAL A 161 5.48 7.28 21.23
CA VAL A 161 4.64 6.62 20.26
C VAL A 161 3.69 5.57 20.89
N ASN A 162 2.68 5.18 20.15
CA ASN A 162 1.63 4.25 20.55
C ASN A 162 1.72 2.89 19.83
N GLY A 163 2.70 2.73 18.96
CA GLY A 163 3.00 1.54 18.19
C GLY A 163 4.18 1.77 17.27
N VAL A 164 4.68 0.72 16.65
CA VAL A 164 5.88 0.76 15.80
C VAL A 164 5.63 0.04 14.47
N LEU A 165 6.30 0.52 13.43
CA LEU A 165 6.39 -0.13 12.13
C LEU A 165 7.87 -0.34 11.76
N PHE A 166 8.25 -1.60 11.51
CA PHE A 166 9.52 -1.97 10.89
C PHE A 166 9.33 -2.10 9.38
N THR A 167 10.13 -1.36 8.62
CA THR A 167 10.01 -1.26 7.17
C THR A 167 10.65 -2.43 6.43
N GLY A 168 10.38 -2.54 5.14
CA GLY A 168 11.16 -3.35 4.21
C GLY A 168 12.57 -2.79 4.01
N GLY A 169 13.44 -3.58 3.36
CA GLY A 169 14.82 -3.21 3.10
C GLY A 169 15.71 -4.42 2.90
N TRP A 170 17.01 -4.27 3.19
CA TRP A 170 18.01 -5.31 2.91
C TRP A 170 18.96 -5.63 4.08
N CYS A 171 19.07 -4.76 5.09
CA CYS A 171 20.09 -4.84 6.14
C CYS A 171 19.70 -5.86 7.23
N LYS A 172 20.45 -6.96 7.32
CA LYS A 172 20.18 -8.06 8.28
C LYS A 172 21.29 -8.25 9.32
N SER A 173 22.16 -7.25 9.53
CA SER A 173 23.32 -7.38 10.43
C SER A 173 23.80 -6.05 10.98
N GLY A 174 24.75 -6.08 11.91
CA GLY A 174 25.37 -4.90 12.54
C GLY A 174 24.38 -4.09 13.36
N LEU A 175 24.67 -2.80 13.51
CA LEU A 175 23.92 -1.88 14.36
C LEU A 175 22.41 -1.90 14.07
N TYR A 176 22.00 -1.98 12.79
CA TYR A 176 20.58 -1.99 12.43
C TYR A 176 19.85 -3.20 13.03
N TYR A 177 20.44 -4.40 12.92
CA TYR A 177 19.88 -5.61 13.52
C TYR A 177 19.77 -5.50 15.05
N GLU A 178 20.82 -5.00 15.69
CA GLU A 178 20.87 -4.81 17.15
C GLU A 178 19.79 -3.82 17.62
N VAL A 179 19.59 -2.73 16.88
CA VAL A 179 18.55 -1.74 17.18
C VAL A 179 17.16 -2.34 17.03
N VAL A 180 16.89 -3.09 15.95
CA VAL A 180 15.61 -3.79 15.76
C VAL A 180 15.36 -4.76 16.92
N GLU A 181 16.35 -5.56 17.31
CA GLU A 181 16.23 -6.51 18.43
C GLU A 181 15.91 -5.80 19.75
N ARG A 182 16.57 -4.68 20.05
CA ARG A 182 16.32 -3.89 21.26
C ARG A 182 14.95 -3.24 21.27
N ILE A 183 14.50 -2.67 20.15
CA ILE A 183 13.15 -2.09 20.04
C ILE A 183 12.10 -3.22 20.17
N PHE A 184 12.29 -4.35 19.49
CA PHE A 184 11.37 -5.48 19.58
C PHE A 184 11.23 -6.00 21.02
N LYS A 185 12.35 -6.16 21.74
CA LYS A 185 12.31 -6.52 23.16
C LYS A 185 11.53 -5.49 24.00
N LYS A 186 11.76 -4.18 23.76
CA LYS A 186 11.04 -3.13 24.49
C LYS A 186 9.53 -3.12 24.19
N ILE A 187 9.12 -3.48 22.96
CA ILE A 187 7.70 -3.65 22.59
C ILE A 187 7.06 -4.79 23.40
N LEU A 188 7.74 -5.93 23.51
CA LEU A 188 7.23 -7.04 24.31
C LEU A 188 7.12 -6.66 25.79
N GLU A 189 8.16 -6.04 26.36
CA GLU A 189 8.16 -5.56 27.76
C GLU A 189 6.99 -4.59 28.05
N ARG A 190 6.66 -3.68 27.12
CA ARG A 190 5.52 -2.77 27.27
C ARG A 190 4.20 -3.52 27.29
N ASN A 191 4.01 -4.47 26.38
CA ASN A 191 2.81 -5.30 26.35
C ASN A 191 2.68 -6.18 27.62
N ASP A 192 3.79 -6.75 28.09
CA ASP A 192 3.82 -7.54 29.34
C ASP A 192 3.47 -6.65 30.57
N ALA A 193 3.79 -5.36 30.51
CA ALA A 193 3.41 -4.38 31.51
C ALA A 193 1.96 -3.85 31.38
N GLY A 194 1.19 -4.36 30.40
CA GLY A 194 -0.22 -4.01 30.18
C GLY A 194 -0.46 -2.77 29.29
N ASP A 195 0.58 -2.20 28.69
CA ASP A 195 0.42 -1.16 27.65
C ASP A 195 0.26 -1.84 26.30
N HIS A 196 -0.95 -1.78 25.73
CA HIS A 196 -1.23 -2.34 24.40
C HIS A 196 -0.44 -1.59 23.33
N PHE A 197 0.66 -2.19 22.86
CA PHE A 197 1.64 -1.53 22.00
C PHE A 197 1.90 -2.36 20.73
N PRO A 198 1.19 -2.06 19.62
CA PRO A 198 1.26 -2.84 18.39
C PRO A 198 2.57 -2.66 17.62
N LEU A 199 2.93 -3.74 16.89
CA LEU A 199 4.03 -3.75 15.92
C LEU A 199 3.54 -4.28 14.58
N TYR A 200 3.84 -3.55 13.51
CA TYR A 200 3.86 -4.08 12.15
C TYR A 200 5.30 -4.30 11.69
N ALA A 201 5.56 -5.47 11.13
CA ALA A 201 6.87 -5.85 10.60
C ALA A 201 6.73 -6.26 9.13
N ILE A 202 7.14 -5.39 8.20
CA ILE A 202 6.90 -5.54 6.77
C ILE A 202 8.20 -5.98 6.07
N CYS A 203 8.14 -7.03 5.24
CA CYS A 203 9.19 -7.58 4.40
C CYS A 203 10.49 -7.84 5.20
N LEU A 204 11.49 -6.96 5.16
CA LEU A 204 12.68 -7.09 6.01
C LEU A 204 12.32 -7.15 7.50
N GLY A 205 11.32 -6.38 7.94
CA GLY A 205 10.81 -6.44 9.31
C GLY A 205 10.35 -7.85 9.71
N PHE A 206 9.57 -8.51 8.85
CA PHE A 206 9.17 -9.92 9.02
C PHE A 206 10.39 -10.84 9.15
N GLU A 207 11.38 -10.69 8.26
CA GLU A 207 12.58 -11.50 8.27
C GLU A 207 13.40 -11.30 9.57
N LEU A 208 13.56 -10.04 10.02
CA LEU A 208 14.33 -9.72 11.22
C LEU A 208 13.69 -10.26 12.49
N ILE A 209 12.37 -10.05 12.71
CA ILE A 209 11.74 -10.60 13.92
C ILE A 209 11.74 -12.12 13.93
N SER A 210 11.63 -12.77 12.77
CA SER A 210 11.76 -14.22 12.67
C SER A 210 13.16 -14.70 13.07
N MET A 211 14.21 -14.02 12.63
CA MET A 211 15.60 -14.30 13.01
C MET A 211 15.84 -14.04 14.52
N ILE A 212 15.27 -12.97 15.09
CA ILE A 212 15.38 -12.61 16.49
C ILE A 212 14.72 -13.67 17.39
N ILE A 213 13.49 -14.07 17.06
CA ILE A 213 12.72 -15.06 17.84
C ILE A 213 13.40 -16.42 17.80
N THR A 214 13.90 -16.84 16.65
CA THR A 214 14.57 -18.14 16.49
C THR A 214 16.03 -18.14 16.97
N LYS A 215 16.64 -16.97 17.10
CA LYS A 215 18.09 -16.78 17.27
C LYS A 215 18.91 -17.49 16.20
N ASP A 216 18.32 -17.75 15.03
CA ASP A 216 18.97 -18.43 13.90
C ASP A 216 18.75 -17.65 12.60
N ARG A 217 19.83 -17.11 12.03
CA ARG A 217 19.81 -16.43 10.73
C ARG A 217 19.52 -17.36 9.56
N ARG A 218 19.72 -18.67 9.72
CA ARG A 218 19.47 -19.70 8.69
C ARG A 218 17.98 -20.08 8.62
N ILE A 219 17.12 -19.46 9.43
CA ILE A 219 15.66 -19.66 9.33
C ILE A 219 15.14 -19.22 7.96
N LEU A 220 15.76 -18.23 7.34
CA LEU A 220 15.37 -17.71 6.04
C LEU A 220 15.83 -18.64 4.90
N GLU A 221 14.96 -18.80 3.90
CA GLU A 221 15.17 -19.52 2.64
C GLU A 221 15.07 -18.58 1.45
N ARG A 222 15.59 -18.97 0.29
CA ARG A 222 15.44 -18.19 -0.93
C ARG A 222 14.17 -18.52 -1.65
N PHE A 223 13.53 -17.47 -2.16
CA PHE A 223 12.31 -17.50 -2.97
C PHE A 223 12.46 -16.56 -4.17
N ASN A 224 11.72 -16.85 -5.23
CA ASN A 224 11.65 -16.02 -6.43
C ASN A 224 10.39 -15.13 -6.39
N ALA A 225 10.38 -14.13 -5.49
CA ALA A 225 9.28 -13.20 -5.30
C ALA A 225 9.78 -11.74 -5.27
N ALA A 226 10.72 -11.42 -6.18
CA ALA A 226 11.42 -10.14 -6.15
C ALA A 226 10.62 -8.95 -6.68
N ASP A 227 9.64 -9.18 -7.55
CA ASP A 227 8.82 -8.13 -8.18
C ASP A 227 7.55 -8.73 -8.81
N MET A 228 6.60 -9.15 -7.99
CA MET A 228 5.36 -9.78 -8.44
C MET A 228 4.15 -9.37 -7.60
N ALA A 229 2.98 -9.29 -8.21
CA ALA A 229 1.72 -9.30 -7.49
C ALA A 229 1.22 -10.72 -7.29
N SER A 230 0.66 -11.03 -6.14
CA SER A 230 0.16 -12.37 -5.82
C SER A 230 -1.18 -12.36 -5.09
N THR A 231 -1.80 -13.53 -5.02
CA THR A 231 -2.92 -13.82 -4.13
C THR A 231 -2.40 -14.11 -2.72
N LEU A 232 -3.29 -14.07 -1.71
CA LEU A 232 -3.03 -14.55 -0.35
C LEU A 232 -3.90 -15.78 -0.06
N GLN A 233 -3.28 -16.91 0.22
CA GLN A 233 -4.01 -18.15 0.54
C GLN A 233 -4.18 -18.28 2.05
N PHE A 234 -5.41 -18.20 2.54
CA PHE A 234 -5.72 -18.34 3.96
C PHE A 234 -5.52 -19.78 4.44
N THR A 235 -4.99 -19.94 5.65
CA THR A 235 -4.85 -21.27 6.28
C THR A 235 -6.20 -21.84 6.69
N LYS A 236 -6.33 -23.17 6.74
CA LYS A 236 -7.62 -23.85 6.99
C LYS A 236 -8.23 -23.54 8.36
N ASP A 237 -7.38 -23.37 9.37
CA ASP A 237 -7.79 -23.15 10.76
C ASP A 237 -7.81 -21.65 11.13
N PHE A 238 -8.00 -20.80 10.13
CA PHE A 238 -7.93 -19.36 10.26
C PHE A 238 -9.17 -18.78 10.95
N ASN A 239 -8.96 -18.13 12.10
CA ASN A 239 -9.97 -17.28 12.73
C ASN A 239 -9.69 -15.82 12.38
N LEU A 240 -10.68 -15.11 11.86
CA LEU A 240 -10.58 -13.69 11.52
C LEU A 240 -10.45 -12.80 12.75
N GLU A 241 -11.09 -13.19 13.86
CA GLU A 241 -11.19 -12.36 15.06
C GLU A 241 -9.81 -12.03 15.65
N GLY A 242 -9.58 -10.78 15.98
CA GLY A 242 -8.31 -10.30 16.53
C GLY A 242 -7.18 -10.16 15.50
N THR A 243 -7.42 -10.47 14.23
CA THR A 243 -6.41 -10.38 13.17
C THR A 243 -6.58 -9.15 12.28
N VAL A 244 -5.55 -8.86 11.50
CA VAL A 244 -5.59 -7.77 10.51
C VAL A 244 -6.74 -7.89 9.51
N PHE A 245 -7.24 -9.10 9.27
CA PHE A 245 -8.31 -9.37 8.32
C PHE A 245 -9.73 -9.27 8.89
N GLN A 246 -9.87 -9.08 10.21
CA GLN A 246 -11.19 -9.10 10.90
C GLN A 246 -12.20 -8.07 10.38
N ARG A 247 -11.74 -6.96 9.80
CA ARG A 247 -12.59 -5.86 9.31
C ARG A 247 -12.69 -5.79 7.78
N PHE A 248 -12.12 -6.77 7.10
CA PHE A 248 -12.25 -6.84 5.64
C PHE A 248 -13.67 -7.26 5.26
N PRO A 249 -14.29 -6.61 4.26
CA PRO A 249 -15.52 -7.11 3.67
C PRO A 249 -15.34 -8.54 3.15
N PRO A 250 -16.36 -9.43 3.27
CA PRO A 250 -16.27 -10.82 2.82
C PRO A 250 -15.84 -10.97 1.34
N ASP A 251 -16.35 -10.10 0.47
CA ASP A 251 -15.98 -10.11 -0.95
C ASP A 251 -14.51 -9.76 -1.18
N LEU A 252 -13.97 -8.81 -0.42
CA LEU A 252 -12.56 -8.43 -0.50
C LEU A 252 -11.65 -9.56 0.03
N LEU A 253 -12.05 -10.27 1.10
CA LEU A 253 -11.35 -11.47 1.59
C LEU A 253 -11.30 -12.56 0.52
N LYS A 254 -12.41 -12.79 -0.18
CA LYS A 254 -12.46 -13.74 -1.30
C LYS A 254 -11.51 -13.30 -2.41
N LYS A 255 -11.54 -12.04 -2.81
CA LYS A 255 -10.66 -11.49 -3.85
C LYS A 255 -9.19 -11.58 -3.48
N LEU A 256 -8.82 -11.43 -2.21
CA LEU A 256 -7.43 -11.67 -1.76
C LEU A 256 -6.93 -13.08 -2.10
N SER A 257 -7.81 -14.07 -2.17
CA SER A 257 -7.46 -15.46 -2.52
C SER A 257 -7.51 -15.76 -4.00
N THR A 258 -8.15 -14.91 -4.81
CA THR A 258 -8.35 -15.15 -6.26
C THR A 258 -7.60 -14.16 -7.13
N ASP A 259 -7.40 -12.94 -6.67
CA ASP A 259 -6.87 -11.82 -7.44
C ASP A 259 -5.49 -11.41 -6.88
N CYS A 260 -4.59 -10.97 -7.76
CA CYS A 260 -3.25 -10.56 -7.38
C CYS A 260 -3.26 -9.15 -6.74
N LEU A 261 -3.66 -9.06 -5.47
CA LEU A 261 -3.81 -7.80 -4.73
C LEU A 261 -2.66 -7.52 -3.76
N ALA A 262 -1.73 -8.46 -3.55
CA ALA A 262 -0.60 -8.33 -2.64
C ALA A 262 0.71 -8.16 -3.39
N MET A 263 1.40 -7.03 -3.20
CA MET A 263 2.69 -6.78 -3.82
C MET A 263 3.82 -7.50 -3.08
N GLN A 264 4.58 -8.33 -3.80
CA GLN A 264 5.75 -9.04 -3.32
C GLN A 264 7.02 -8.38 -3.85
N LYS A 265 7.99 -8.15 -2.95
CA LYS A 265 9.31 -7.63 -3.32
C LYS A 265 10.39 -8.17 -2.41
N HIS A 266 10.55 -9.49 -2.40
CA HIS A 266 11.52 -10.14 -1.52
C HIS A 266 12.19 -11.35 -2.21
N ARG A 267 13.33 -11.73 -1.70
CA ARG A 267 14.11 -12.91 -2.14
C ARG A 267 14.32 -13.91 -1.01
N TYR A 268 13.87 -13.59 0.18
CA TYR A 268 13.96 -14.41 1.37
C TYR A 268 12.60 -14.52 2.03
N GLY A 269 12.36 -15.62 2.70
CA GLY A 269 11.12 -15.92 3.41
C GLY A 269 11.28 -17.19 4.23
N ILE A 270 10.17 -17.79 4.63
CA ILE A 270 10.14 -19.02 5.41
C ILE A 270 9.10 -19.94 4.79
N SER A 271 9.46 -21.19 4.47
CA SER A 271 8.48 -22.17 4.00
C SER A 271 7.54 -22.58 5.15
N PRO A 272 6.27 -22.97 4.86
CA PRO A 272 5.35 -23.46 5.87
C PRO A 272 5.91 -24.65 6.65
N GLU A 273 6.61 -25.53 5.99
CA GLU A 273 7.27 -26.70 6.60
C GLU A 273 8.33 -26.28 7.61
N LYS A 274 9.20 -25.34 7.25
CA LYS A 274 10.27 -24.85 8.13
C LYS A 274 9.70 -24.06 9.31
N PHE A 275 8.64 -23.30 9.08
CA PHE A 275 7.89 -22.61 10.13
C PHE A 275 7.34 -23.61 11.15
N GLN A 276 6.63 -24.64 10.70
CA GLN A 276 6.03 -25.67 11.58
C GLN A 276 7.07 -26.45 12.38
N LYS A 277 8.22 -26.77 11.80
CA LYS A 277 9.32 -27.46 12.48
C LYS A 277 10.01 -26.58 13.52
N ASN A 278 9.89 -25.26 13.45
CA ASN A 278 10.53 -24.34 14.38
C ASN A 278 9.62 -24.01 15.56
N GLN A 279 9.89 -24.60 16.72
CA GLN A 279 9.07 -24.42 17.93
C GLN A 279 9.01 -22.99 18.45
N TYR A 280 10.02 -22.18 18.22
CA TYR A 280 10.03 -20.77 18.65
C TYR A 280 9.05 -19.95 17.82
N LEU A 281 9.05 -20.14 16.48
CA LEU A 281 8.12 -19.45 15.60
C LEU A 281 6.67 -19.90 15.82
N SER A 282 6.42 -21.21 15.87
CA SER A 282 5.06 -21.75 16.02
C SER A 282 4.43 -21.45 17.38
N ARG A 283 5.24 -21.26 18.44
CA ARG A 283 4.74 -20.82 19.76
C ARG A 283 4.47 -19.31 19.80
N PHE A 284 5.19 -18.52 19.02
CA PHE A 284 5.03 -17.08 19.02
C PHE A 284 3.95 -16.62 18.04
N PHE A 285 3.93 -17.20 16.84
CA PHE A 285 3.05 -16.81 15.74
C PHE A 285 2.11 -17.92 15.27
N GLN A 286 0.93 -17.52 14.81
CA GLN A 286 0.11 -18.28 13.88
C GLN A 286 0.32 -17.77 12.44
N VAL A 287 0.26 -18.69 11.47
CA VAL A 287 0.25 -18.35 10.04
C VAL A 287 -1.17 -18.00 9.63
N LEU A 288 -1.37 -16.80 9.12
CA LEU A 288 -2.67 -16.38 8.59
C LEU A 288 -2.79 -16.70 7.11
N THR A 289 -1.74 -16.38 6.34
CA THR A 289 -1.72 -16.62 4.89
C THR A 289 -0.39 -17.17 4.41
N THR A 290 -0.44 -17.89 3.29
CA THR A 290 0.72 -18.31 2.49
C THR A 290 0.60 -17.77 1.08
N CYS A 291 1.71 -17.74 0.36
CA CYS A 291 1.80 -17.43 -1.07
C CYS A 291 2.71 -18.43 -1.77
N LYS A 292 2.65 -18.43 -3.10
CA LYS A 292 3.60 -19.10 -3.96
C LYS A 292 4.50 -18.07 -4.64
N ASP A 293 5.77 -18.42 -4.81
CA ASP A 293 6.69 -17.66 -5.63
C ASP A 293 6.55 -18.02 -7.13
N GLU A 294 7.34 -17.41 -8.01
CA GLU A 294 7.30 -17.68 -9.46
C GLU A 294 7.70 -19.13 -9.82
N ASP A 295 8.34 -19.86 -8.92
CA ASP A 295 8.74 -21.25 -9.08
C ASP A 295 7.75 -22.22 -8.38
N ASP A 296 6.53 -21.77 -8.06
CA ASP A 296 5.48 -22.51 -7.33
C ASP A 296 5.86 -22.96 -5.91
N LYS A 297 6.91 -22.38 -5.32
CA LYS A 297 7.35 -22.71 -3.97
C LYS A 297 6.55 -21.93 -2.94
N ASP A 298 5.95 -22.65 -1.96
CA ASP A 298 5.14 -22.05 -0.92
C ASP A 298 6.01 -21.32 0.13
N TYR A 299 5.56 -20.12 0.54
CA TYR A 299 6.13 -19.39 1.67
C TYR A 299 5.05 -18.75 2.54
N VAL A 300 5.41 -18.53 3.80
CA VAL A 300 4.55 -17.83 4.78
C VAL A 300 4.49 -16.36 4.43
N SER A 301 3.28 -15.83 4.28
CA SER A 301 3.05 -14.48 3.79
C SER A 301 2.59 -13.51 4.88
N THR A 302 1.70 -13.94 5.78
CA THR A 302 1.23 -13.12 6.90
C THR A 302 1.24 -13.91 8.19
N LEU A 303 1.81 -13.34 9.23
CA LEU A 303 1.88 -13.88 10.59
C LEU A 303 1.18 -12.95 11.58
N GLN A 304 0.53 -13.54 12.58
CA GLN A 304 -0.01 -12.84 13.76
C GLN A 304 0.52 -13.49 15.02
N ALA A 305 1.04 -12.71 15.96
CA ALA A 305 1.46 -13.28 17.26
C ALA A 305 0.25 -13.72 18.09
N HIS A 306 0.41 -14.82 18.85
CA HIS A 306 -0.66 -15.36 19.70
C HIS A 306 -1.00 -14.45 20.88
N ASN A 307 0.00 -13.85 21.51
CA ASN A 307 -0.15 -13.15 22.79
C ASN A 307 0.20 -11.67 22.73
N TYR A 308 0.60 -11.16 21.57
CA TYR A 308 1.02 -9.77 21.38
C TYR A 308 0.35 -9.15 20.16
N PRO A 309 0.10 -7.84 20.15
CA PRO A 309 -0.43 -7.15 18.97
C PRO A 309 0.69 -6.95 17.92
N VAL A 310 1.27 -8.05 17.45
CA VAL A 310 2.37 -8.09 16.48
C VAL A 310 1.90 -8.81 15.23
N THR A 311 1.87 -8.09 14.12
CA THR A 311 1.56 -8.64 12.79
C THR A 311 2.76 -8.49 11.88
N ALA A 312 3.11 -9.55 11.15
CA ALA A 312 4.22 -9.54 10.21
C ALA A 312 3.77 -9.91 8.80
N PHE A 313 4.22 -9.12 7.84
CA PHE A 313 3.90 -9.27 6.42
C PHE A 313 5.18 -9.51 5.64
N GLN A 314 5.25 -10.58 4.87
CA GLN A 314 6.33 -10.76 3.90
C GLN A 314 6.11 -9.86 2.67
N TRP A 315 4.86 -9.58 2.34
CA TRP A 315 4.40 -8.68 1.28
C TRP A 315 4.33 -7.21 1.73
N HIS A 316 4.06 -6.32 0.79
CA HIS A 316 4.09 -4.86 0.98
C HIS A 316 2.69 -4.25 0.90
N PRO A 317 1.92 -4.17 2.00
CA PRO A 317 0.59 -3.57 1.98
C PRO A 317 0.59 -2.07 1.68
N GLU A 318 1.71 -1.37 1.91
CA GLU A 318 1.84 0.07 1.70
C GLU A 318 2.00 0.47 0.24
N LYS A 319 2.42 -0.47 -0.64
CA LYS A 319 2.81 -0.10 -2.00
C LYS A 319 1.64 0.20 -2.92
N ASN A 320 0.56 -0.55 -2.82
CA ASN A 320 -0.56 -0.44 -3.77
C ASN A 320 -1.12 0.99 -3.91
N SER A 321 -1.11 1.77 -2.83
CA SER A 321 -1.64 3.14 -2.82
C SER A 321 -0.59 4.22 -3.03
N PHE A 322 0.70 3.94 -2.79
CA PHE A 322 1.68 5.00 -2.60
C PHE A 322 3.00 4.82 -3.35
N GLU A 323 3.17 3.75 -4.15
CA GLU A 323 4.36 3.51 -4.98
C GLU A 323 3.96 3.20 -6.42
N TRP A 324 4.59 3.87 -7.37
CA TRP A 324 4.24 3.83 -8.79
C TRP A 324 5.41 3.40 -9.69
N GLY A 325 6.59 3.23 -9.12
CA GLY A 325 7.84 2.98 -9.84
C GLY A 325 7.95 1.59 -10.49
N TYR A 326 7.05 0.64 -10.16
CA TYR A 326 7.06 -0.71 -10.71
C TYR A 326 5.70 -1.06 -11.32
N PRO A 327 5.65 -1.54 -12.58
CA PRO A 327 4.39 -1.86 -13.26
C PRO A 327 3.64 -3.06 -12.66
N THR A 328 4.32 -3.87 -11.83
CA THR A 328 3.76 -5.03 -11.15
C THR A 328 2.98 -4.68 -9.89
N ILE A 329 3.07 -3.45 -9.38
CA ILE A 329 2.30 -3.01 -8.22
C ILE A 329 0.81 -2.93 -8.60
N PRO A 330 -0.08 -3.65 -7.89
CA PRO A 330 -1.50 -3.60 -8.20
C PRO A 330 -2.12 -2.28 -7.70
N HIS A 331 -2.81 -1.58 -8.61
CA HIS A 331 -3.46 -0.29 -8.33
C HIS A 331 -4.97 -0.33 -8.54
N THR A 332 -5.57 -1.53 -8.56
CA THR A 332 -7.04 -1.66 -8.64
C THR A 332 -7.70 -1.08 -7.37
N GLU A 333 -8.98 -0.75 -7.46
CA GLU A 333 -9.74 -0.27 -6.31
C GLU A 333 -9.67 -1.27 -5.14
N ASP A 334 -9.79 -2.56 -5.41
CA ASP A 334 -9.66 -3.61 -4.40
C ASP A 334 -8.26 -3.63 -3.76
N ALA A 335 -7.20 -3.45 -4.54
CA ALA A 335 -5.83 -3.37 -4.02
C ALA A 335 -5.63 -2.13 -3.11
N ILE A 336 -6.22 -1.00 -3.46
CA ILE A 336 -6.21 0.20 -2.62
C ILE A 336 -6.99 -0.04 -1.32
N GLN A 337 -8.16 -0.70 -1.39
CA GLN A 337 -8.92 -1.06 -0.19
C GLN A 337 -8.14 -2.01 0.73
N VAL A 338 -7.40 -2.99 0.18
CA VAL A 338 -6.50 -3.85 0.95
C VAL A 338 -5.49 -3.02 1.74
N THR A 339 -4.80 -2.08 1.09
CA THR A 339 -3.88 -1.14 1.75
C THR A 339 -4.56 -0.42 2.91
N GLN A 340 -5.75 0.14 2.65
CA GLN A 340 -6.47 0.94 3.64
C GLN A 340 -6.93 0.11 4.85
N HIS A 341 -7.45 -1.11 4.62
CA HIS A 341 -7.86 -1.99 5.71
C HIS A 341 -6.69 -2.42 6.59
N VAL A 342 -5.54 -2.74 5.99
CA VAL A 342 -4.33 -3.10 6.74
C VAL A 342 -3.81 -1.92 7.56
N ALA A 343 -3.79 -0.71 7.00
CA ALA A 343 -3.41 0.51 7.72
C ALA A 343 -4.36 0.81 8.88
N ASN A 344 -5.68 0.73 8.63
CA ASN A 344 -6.72 0.98 9.63
C ASN A 344 -6.59 0.04 10.83
N PHE A 345 -6.21 -1.22 10.62
CA PHE A 345 -6.02 -2.17 11.73
C PHE A 345 -4.86 -1.75 12.63
N LEU A 346 -3.68 -1.42 12.09
CA LEU A 346 -2.54 -0.94 12.88
C LEU A 346 -2.92 0.25 13.76
N VAL A 347 -3.55 1.26 13.14
CA VAL A 347 -3.91 2.49 13.86
C VAL A 347 -5.01 2.23 14.87
N SER A 348 -5.96 1.32 14.60
CA SER A 348 -6.98 0.93 15.56
C SER A 348 -6.37 0.22 16.79
N GLU A 349 -5.36 -0.60 16.59
CA GLU A 349 -4.61 -1.22 17.68
C GLU A 349 -3.81 -0.17 18.48
N ALA A 350 -3.17 0.79 17.80
CA ALA A 350 -2.44 1.87 18.45
C ALA A 350 -3.35 2.79 19.30
N ARG A 351 -4.64 2.93 18.94
CA ARG A 351 -5.61 3.69 19.73
C ARG A 351 -5.89 3.06 21.10
N LYS A 352 -5.62 1.77 21.29
CA LYS A 352 -5.78 1.05 22.56
C LYS A 352 -4.61 1.29 23.52
N SER A 353 -3.46 1.79 23.05
CA SER A 353 -2.31 2.13 23.91
C SER A 353 -2.71 3.16 24.96
N LEU A 354 -2.23 2.96 26.16
CA LEU A 354 -2.44 3.88 27.29
C LEU A 354 -1.47 5.06 27.31
N ASN A 355 -0.45 5.04 26.46
CA ASN A 355 0.56 6.09 26.39
C ASN A 355 -0.05 7.42 25.93
N ARG A 356 0.18 8.48 26.71
CA ARG A 356 -0.28 9.86 26.45
C ARG A 356 0.89 10.82 26.59
N PRO A 357 1.82 10.85 25.62
CA PRO A 357 2.99 11.72 25.69
C PRO A 357 2.60 13.20 25.64
N SER A 358 3.51 14.07 26.10
CA SER A 358 3.35 15.52 26.00
C SER A 358 3.12 15.94 24.54
N PRO A 359 2.05 16.70 24.22
CA PRO A 359 1.78 17.16 22.86
C PRO A 359 2.96 17.92 22.24
N GLN A 360 3.64 18.78 23.01
CA GLN A 360 4.78 19.53 22.52
C GLN A 360 5.95 18.62 22.13
N LYS A 361 6.30 17.61 22.97
CA LYS A 361 7.35 16.66 22.63
C LYS A 361 7.01 15.84 21.37
N VAL A 362 5.73 15.53 21.15
CA VAL A 362 5.30 14.88 19.92
C VAL A 362 5.53 15.80 18.73
N LEU A 363 5.08 17.07 18.78
CA LEU A 363 5.25 18.04 17.70
C LEU A 363 6.71 18.26 17.33
N ASP A 364 7.59 18.34 18.32
CA ASP A 364 9.03 18.56 18.14
C ASP A 364 9.72 17.38 17.43
N ASN A 365 9.09 16.19 17.42
CA ASN A 365 9.66 14.96 16.86
C ASN A 365 8.91 14.40 15.63
N LEU A 366 7.84 15.07 15.14
CA LEU A 366 7.08 14.57 13.99
C LEU A 366 7.91 14.53 12.71
N ILE A 367 7.53 13.58 11.83
CA ILE A 367 8.09 13.48 10.47
C ILE A 367 7.95 14.78 9.68
N TYR A 368 6.99 15.64 10.03
CA TYR A 368 6.74 16.95 9.39
C TYR A 368 7.90 17.95 9.57
N ASN A 369 8.81 17.68 10.50
CA ASN A 369 10.03 18.47 10.66
C ASN A 369 11.10 18.14 9.59
N TYR A 370 10.84 17.16 8.72
CA TYR A 370 11.71 16.72 7.64
C TYR A 370 11.00 16.87 6.29
N SER A 371 11.75 17.25 5.26
CA SER A 371 11.22 17.35 3.89
C SER A 371 11.42 16.04 3.14
N PRO A 372 10.39 15.48 2.50
CA PRO A 372 10.56 14.30 1.66
C PRO A 372 11.33 14.65 0.38
N THR A 373 12.03 13.66 -0.16
CA THR A 373 12.79 13.75 -1.40
C THR A 373 12.13 12.89 -2.46
N TYR A 374 11.72 13.50 -3.57
CA TYR A 374 11.20 12.77 -4.73
C TYR A 374 12.33 12.03 -5.46
N CYS A 375 12.17 10.73 -5.65
CA CYS A 375 13.15 9.82 -6.24
C CYS A 375 12.72 9.24 -7.59
N GLY A 376 11.46 9.41 -7.99
CA GLY A 376 10.85 8.75 -9.16
C GLY A 376 11.64 8.89 -10.46
N LYS A 377 12.34 10.01 -10.69
CA LYS A 377 13.23 10.21 -11.85
C LYS A 377 14.54 9.41 -11.76
N ALA A 378 14.98 9.05 -10.57
CA ALA A 378 16.16 8.20 -10.39
C ALA A 378 15.85 6.72 -10.71
N GLY A 379 14.56 6.35 -10.80
CA GLY A 379 14.05 5.10 -11.34
C GLY A 379 14.43 3.84 -10.56
N ARG A 380 14.79 3.97 -9.29
CA ARG A 380 15.29 2.82 -8.52
C ARG A 380 14.82 2.88 -7.07
N GLY A 381 13.81 2.14 -6.73
CA GLY A 381 13.43 1.88 -5.33
C GLY A 381 12.08 2.45 -4.96
N TYR A 382 12.02 3.69 -4.51
CA TYR A 382 10.82 4.34 -4.00
C TYR A 382 10.52 5.62 -4.77
N ASP A 383 9.25 6.01 -4.84
CA ASP A 383 8.87 7.28 -5.46
C ASP A 383 9.35 8.48 -4.64
N GLU A 384 9.30 8.36 -3.33
CA GLU A 384 9.63 9.43 -2.40
C GLU A 384 10.19 8.87 -1.08
N VAL A 385 11.21 9.53 -0.52
CA VAL A 385 11.85 9.12 0.74
C VAL A 385 12.12 10.31 1.65
N TYR A 386 12.09 10.08 2.95
CA TYR A 386 12.68 10.97 3.95
C TYR A 386 14.11 10.49 4.24
N ILE A 387 15.09 11.37 4.08
CA ILE A 387 16.52 11.05 4.28
C ILE A 387 17.02 11.73 5.54
N PHE A 388 17.66 10.97 6.41
CA PHE A 388 18.25 11.44 7.66
C PHE A 388 19.77 11.37 7.56
N THR A 389 20.44 12.50 7.72
CA THR A 389 21.91 12.62 7.76
C THR A 389 22.36 13.15 9.11
N ARG A 390 23.64 12.99 9.45
CA ARG A 390 24.17 13.57 10.72
C ARG A 390 24.00 15.08 10.84
N SER A 391 23.90 15.80 9.72
CA SER A 391 23.66 17.25 9.72
C SER A 391 22.17 17.59 9.91
N SER A 392 21.26 16.62 9.87
CA SER A 392 19.83 16.80 10.12
C SER A 392 19.39 16.26 11.48
N LEU A 393 20.34 15.79 12.29
CA LEU A 393 20.18 15.33 13.67
C LEU A 393 20.79 16.34 14.63
#